data_5feb330a27e769a3b1c819a561529570
#
_entry.id   5feb330a27e769a3b1c819a561529570
#
_cell.length_a   1.000
_cell.length_b   1.000
_cell.length_c   1.000
_cell.angle_alpha   90.00
_cell.angle_beta   90.00
_cell.angle_gamma   90.00
#
_symmetry.space_group_name_H-M   'P 1'
#
loop_
_entity.id
_entity.type
_entity.pdbx_description
1 polymer ?
#
loop_
_entity_poly.entity_id
_entity_poly.type
_entity_poly.pdbx_seq_one_letter_code
_entity_poly.pdbx_strand_id
1 'polypeptide(L)'
;MSRNDQVTRQWMLLNTLERPGGATLAELASSLPADYACHPRTIRRDLEALAARFPVYTERVDGQVKWKLIEGFSRVPALQFSTTELMALLFSRDLLKPLEGTMLKDSLDSALSKAEGALPGAAGEYLQNLRDYFAVGLGPHKRYREHRETLEHLARAITRNRTVEMRYYTAGRDSTNRRKVDPYRLWYAAGSLYLIGYCHVRRDVLMFAVDRIRSLTITNHPCQLPLNFDLEAYMQDALVVMRGEQIEVELLFDRKTTAWARDRIWHPSQAAVIGKDGCLNLALHVADTPELAGWILSFGPGVRVIRPETLREKILSAAVEILRRNDPGCHIGALTSTRA
;
A
#
# COMPACT_ATOMS: atom_id res chain seq x y z
N MET A 1 26.63 33.44 -11.53
CA MET A 1 25.36 32.99 -10.96
C MET A 1 24.50 32.45 -12.08
N SER A 2 24.21 31.18 -12.04
CA SER A 2 23.44 30.50 -13.08
C SER A 2 21.95 30.91 -12.99
N ARG A 3 21.22 30.80 -14.10
CA ARG A 3 19.79 31.09 -14.15
C ARG A 3 18.97 30.15 -13.23
N ASN A 4 19.51 28.96 -12.93
CA ASN A 4 18.96 28.01 -11.98
C ASN A 4 19.04 28.49 -10.52
N ASP A 5 20.09 29.22 -10.14
CA ASP A 5 20.27 29.73 -8.77
C ASP A 5 19.20 30.76 -8.39
N GLN A 6 18.76 31.56 -9.37
CA GLN A 6 17.70 32.56 -9.14
C GLN A 6 16.34 31.89 -8.89
N VAL A 7 15.97 30.89 -9.69
CA VAL A 7 14.68 30.19 -9.55
C VAL A 7 14.60 29.49 -8.20
N THR A 8 15.67 28.77 -7.83
CA THR A 8 15.73 28.06 -6.54
C THR A 8 15.65 29.04 -5.37
N ARG A 9 16.33 30.17 -5.44
CA ARG A 9 16.26 31.22 -4.42
C ARG A 9 14.87 31.85 -4.31
N GLN A 10 14.24 32.17 -5.44
CA GLN A 10 12.87 32.70 -5.46
C GLN A 10 11.88 31.73 -4.85
N TRP A 11 12.05 30.43 -5.09
CA TRP A 11 11.26 29.37 -4.45
C TRP A 11 11.43 29.33 -2.93
N MET A 12 12.67 29.41 -2.44
CA MET A 12 12.96 29.44 -1.00
C MET A 12 12.36 30.66 -0.32
N LEU A 13 12.43 31.84 -0.97
CA LEU A 13 11.82 33.08 -0.47
C LEU A 13 10.30 32.95 -0.38
N LEU A 14 9.65 32.34 -1.39
CA LEU A 14 8.20 32.15 -1.40
C LEU A 14 7.77 31.22 -0.26
N ASN A 15 8.46 30.10 -0.05
CA ASN A 15 8.20 29.18 1.06
C ASN A 15 8.39 29.83 2.43
N THR A 16 9.32 30.77 2.56
CA THR A 16 9.52 31.49 3.81
C THR A 16 8.38 32.46 4.09
N LEU A 17 7.77 33.03 3.04
CA LEU A 17 6.62 33.94 3.15
C LEU A 17 5.29 33.22 3.43
N GLU A 18 5.23 31.89 3.30
CA GLU A 18 4.05 31.10 3.69
C GLU A 18 3.85 31.03 5.22
N ARG A 19 4.86 31.43 6.00
CA ARG A 19 4.74 31.48 7.46
C ARG A 19 3.81 32.60 7.90
N PRO A 20 2.94 32.36 8.89
CA PRO A 20 2.09 33.43 9.45
C PRO A 20 2.91 34.63 9.93
N GLY A 21 2.46 35.81 9.60
CA GLY A 21 3.09 37.06 10.05
C GLY A 21 4.08 37.71 9.07
N GLY A 22 4.43 37.03 7.98
CA GLY A 22 5.38 37.55 6.99
C GLY A 22 6.83 37.62 7.50
N ALA A 23 7.73 38.21 6.70
CA ALA A 23 9.14 38.33 7.05
C ALA A 23 9.73 39.68 6.55
N THR A 24 10.66 40.22 7.30
CA THR A 24 11.49 41.35 6.88
C THR A 24 12.54 40.92 5.85
N LEU A 25 13.10 41.89 5.14
CA LEU A 25 14.17 41.60 4.17
C LEU A 25 15.41 40.97 4.85
N ALA A 26 15.69 41.32 6.09
CA ALA A 26 16.79 40.74 6.88
C ALA A 26 16.52 39.29 7.27
N GLU A 27 15.30 38.98 7.73
CA GLU A 27 14.89 37.62 8.06
C GLU A 27 14.90 36.71 6.82
N LEU A 28 14.43 37.21 5.67
CA LEU A 28 14.49 36.48 4.40
C LEU A 28 15.93 36.24 3.96
N ALA A 29 16.83 37.18 4.13
CA ALA A 29 18.25 36.99 3.85
C ALA A 29 18.89 35.94 4.74
N SER A 30 18.53 35.90 6.02
CA SER A 30 19.04 34.93 7.00
C SER A 30 18.46 33.52 6.81
N SER A 31 17.30 33.39 6.17
CA SER A 31 16.65 32.12 5.92
C SER A 31 17.24 31.34 4.73
N LEU A 32 18.03 31.98 3.88
CA LEU A 32 18.65 31.36 2.73
C LEU A 32 19.90 30.56 3.15
N PRO A 33 20.08 29.34 2.64
CA PRO A 33 21.32 28.59 2.79
C PRO A 33 22.52 29.35 2.24
N ALA A 34 23.72 29.07 2.75
CA ALA A 34 24.96 29.74 2.38
C ALA A 34 25.22 29.78 0.86
N ASP A 35 24.86 28.70 0.15
CA ASP A 35 25.01 28.56 -1.31
C ASP A 35 24.12 29.54 -2.11
N TYR A 36 23.06 30.05 -1.50
CA TYR A 36 22.11 30.97 -2.10
C TYR A 36 22.12 32.37 -1.44
N ALA A 37 23.02 32.54 -0.48
CA ALA A 37 23.19 33.84 0.19
C ALA A 37 23.59 34.92 -0.85
N CYS A 38 22.88 36.05 -0.80
CA CYS A 38 23.12 37.13 -1.74
C CYS A 38 22.82 38.49 -1.10
N HIS A 39 23.23 39.56 -1.78
CA HIS A 39 23.01 40.91 -1.28
C HIS A 39 21.52 41.24 -1.14
N PRO A 40 21.05 41.93 -0.09
CA PRO A 40 19.63 42.28 0.12
C PRO A 40 18.93 42.94 -1.07
N ARG A 41 19.66 43.70 -1.88
CA ARG A 41 19.12 44.27 -3.14
C ARG A 41 18.68 43.17 -4.14
N THR A 42 19.40 42.07 -4.20
CA THR A 42 19.05 40.92 -5.07
C THR A 42 17.78 40.24 -4.56
N ILE A 43 17.67 40.03 -3.25
CA ILE A 43 16.47 39.45 -2.61
C ILE A 43 15.28 40.35 -2.87
N ARG A 44 15.42 41.67 -2.69
CA ARG A 44 14.34 42.63 -2.97
C ARG A 44 13.88 42.54 -4.43
N ARG A 45 14.79 42.49 -5.39
CA ARG A 45 14.46 42.36 -6.81
C ARG A 45 13.74 41.04 -7.10
N ASP A 46 14.15 39.93 -6.44
CA ASP A 46 13.49 38.65 -6.57
C ASP A 46 12.07 38.69 -5.99
N LEU A 47 11.85 39.35 -4.85
CA LEU A 47 10.53 39.55 -4.25
C LEU A 47 9.62 40.43 -5.12
N GLU A 48 10.16 41.50 -5.73
CA GLU A 48 9.44 42.36 -6.68
C GLU A 48 9.03 41.55 -7.94
N ALA A 49 9.91 40.68 -8.42
CA ALA A 49 9.60 39.78 -9.53
C ALA A 49 8.55 38.74 -9.15
N LEU A 50 8.56 38.23 -7.92
CA LEU A 50 7.54 37.33 -7.37
C LEU A 50 6.20 38.09 -7.20
N ALA A 51 6.18 39.29 -6.71
CA ALA A 51 4.98 40.13 -6.53
C ALA A 51 4.23 40.39 -7.85
N ALA A 52 4.92 40.35 -8.99
CA ALA A 52 4.30 40.46 -10.31
C ALA A 52 3.48 39.23 -10.72
N ARG A 53 3.69 38.07 -10.08
CA ARG A 53 3.05 36.78 -10.42
C ARG A 53 2.34 36.09 -9.26
N PHE A 54 2.69 36.44 -8.05
CA PHE A 54 2.13 35.91 -6.80
C PHE A 54 1.59 37.08 -5.97
N PRO A 55 0.56 36.87 -5.16
CA PRO A 55 -0.02 37.92 -4.32
C PRO A 55 0.88 38.19 -3.09
N VAL A 56 2.12 38.60 -3.37
CA VAL A 56 3.10 39.04 -2.39
C VAL A 56 2.92 40.56 -2.26
N TYR A 57 2.78 41.05 -1.05
CA TYR A 57 2.64 42.47 -0.74
C TYR A 57 3.53 42.88 0.44
N THR A 58 3.70 44.16 0.62
CA THR A 58 4.42 44.71 1.76
C THR A 58 3.48 45.39 2.73
N GLU A 59 3.66 45.15 4.03
CA GLU A 59 2.94 45.80 5.09
C GLU A 59 3.92 46.40 6.10
N ARG A 60 3.56 47.56 6.67
CA ARG A 60 4.37 48.17 7.72
C ARG A 60 3.83 47.76 9.08
N VAL A 61 4.59 46.93 9.79
CA VAL A 61 4.24 46.41 11.12
C VAL A 61 5.36 46.85 12.08
N ASP A 62 5.02 47.55 13.16
CA ASP A 62 5.96 48.04 14.17
C ASP A 62 7.14 48.84 13.58
N GLY A 63 6.86 49.69 12.58
CA GLY A 63 7.86 50.51 11.91
C GLY A 63 8.76 49.82 10.91
N GLN A 64 8.64 48.48 10.77
CA GLN A 64 9.38 47.66 9.83
C GLN A 64 8.53 47.29 8.63
N VAL A 65 9.14 47.20 7.46
CA VAL A 65 8.49 46.69 6.24
C VAL A 65 8.64 45.20 6.20
N LYS A 66 7.51 44.49 6.30
CA LYS A 66 7.42 43.03 6.13
C LYS A 66 6.81 42.69 4.79
N TRP A 67 7.38 41.68 4.15
CA TRP A 67 6.82 41.03 2.98
C TRP A 67 5.89 39.94 3.45
N LYS A 68 4.70 39.87 2.88
CA LYS A 68 3.65 38.93 3.23
C LYS A 68 3.06 38.32 1.97
N LEU A 69 2.61 37.07 2.10
CA LEU A 69 1.72 36.45 1.13
C LEU A 69 0.28 36.64 1.63
N ILE A 70 -0.69 36.90 0.73
CA ILE A 70 -2.10 37.03 1.13
C ILE A 70 -2.54 35.74 1.82
N GLU A 71 -3.14 35.83 3.01
CA GLU A 71 -3.66 34.70 3.77
C GLU A 71 -4.65 33.88 2.91
N GLY A 72 -4.46 32.58 2.87
CA GLY A 72 -5.20 31.66 1.98
C GLY A 72 -4.52 31.39 0.64
N PHE A 73 -3.43 32.10 0.31
CA PHE A 73 -2.57 31.79 -0.83
C PHE A 73 -1.35 30.94 -0.42
N SER A 74 -1.60 29.87 0.31
CA SER A 74 -0.61 28.80 0.53
C SER A 74 -0.60 27.85 -0.65
N ARG A 75 -0.22 28.32 -1.85
CA ARG A 75 -0.18 27.48 -3.03
C ARG A 75 1.12 27.69 -3.78
N VAL A 76 1.97 26.71 -3.64
CA VAL A 76 2.88 26.22 -4.66
C VAL A 76 2.21 26.36 -6.04
N PRO A 77 2.95 26.79 -7.10
CA PRO A 77 2.37 26.91 -8.45
C PRO A 77 1.47 25.72 -8.72
N ALA A 78 0.26 25.98 -9.19
CA ALA A 78 -0.75 24.96 -9.41
C ALA A 78 -0.11 23.80 -10.16
N LEU A 79 -0.01 22.64 -9.52
CA LEU A 79 0.39 21.42 -10.19
C LEU A 79 -0.59 21.25 -11.35
N GLN A 80 -0.10 21.37 -12.57
CA GLN A 80 -0.91 21.17 -13.76
C GLN A 80 -1.08 19.66 -13.90
N PHE A 81 -2.24 19.17 -13.54
CA PHE A 81 -2.60 17.78 -13.82
C PHE A 81 -3.21 17.68 -15.22
N SER A 82 -2.72 16.76 -15.99
CA SER A 82 -3.44 16.30 -17.18
C SER A 82 -4.71 15.53 -16.76
N THR A 83 -5.67 15.46 -17.65
CA THR A 83 -6.90 14.66 -17.43
C THR A 83 -6.58 13.22 -17.03
N THR A 84 -5.60 12.59 -17.69
CA THR A 84 -5.19 11.21 -17.42
C THR A 84 -4.60 11.04 -16.01
N GLU A 85 -3.81 12.02 -15.53
CA GLU A 85 -3.27 11.98 -14.16
C GLU A 85 -4.36 12.12 -13.11
N LEU A 86 -5.33 13.00 -13.32
CA LEU A 86 -6.49 13.12 -12.42
C LEU A 86 -7.33 11.86 -12.41
N MET A 87 -7.57 11.24 -13.58
CA MET A 87 -8.25 9.94 -13.67
C MET A 87 -7.51 8.87 -12.89
N ALA A 88 -6.18 8.77 -13.04
CA ALA A 88 -5.36 7.81 -12.31
C ALA A 88 -5.43 8.02 -10.80
N LEU A 89 -5.43 9.27 -10.33
CA LEU A 89 -5.57 9.62 -8.93
C LEU A 89 -6.95 9.26 -8.37
N LEU A 90 -8.03 9.54 -9.11
CA LEU A 90 -9.40 9.18 -8.73
C LEU A 90 -9.58 7.66 -8.67
N PHE A 91 -9.06 6.94 -9.67
CA PHE A 91 -9.06 5.48 -9.67
C PHE A 91 -8.27 4.90 -8.48
N SER A 92 -7.09 5.47 -8.18
CA SER A 92 -6.29 5.08 -7.01
C SER A 92 -7.03 5.29 -5.70
N ARG A 93 -7.84 6.37 -5.59
CA ARG A 93 -8.69 6.63 -4.42
C ARG A 93 -9.67 5.48 -4.18
N ASP A 94 -10.28 4.97 -5.24
CA ASP A 94 -11.25 3.88 -5.15
C ASP A 94 -10.60 2.53 -4.84
N LEU A 95 -9.39 2.27 -5.33
CA LEU A 95 -8.59 1.11 -4.93
C LEU A 95 -8.27 1.09 -3.43
N LEU A 96 -8.15 2.26 -2.79
CA LEU A 96 -7.85 2.39 -1.36
C LEU A 96 -9.10 2.47 -0.47
N LYS A 97 -10.32 2.24 -0.99
CA LYS A 97 -11.55 2.14 -0.17
C LYS A 97 -11.45 1.18 1.02
N PRO A 98 -10.78 0.01 0.93
CA PRO A 98 -10.60 -0.86 2.09
C PRO A 98 -9.89 -0.20 3.27
N LEU A 99 -9.10 0.85 3.03
CA LEU A 99 -8.38 1.62 4.05
C LEU A 99 -9.16 2.85 4.54
N GLU A 100 -10.48 2.91 4.30
CA GLU A 100 -11.34 4.00 4.76
C GLU A 100 -11.29 4.17 6.27
N GLY A 101 -11.20 5.44 6.72
CA GLY A 101 -11.04 5.78 8.14
C GLY A 101 -9.62 5.62 8.69
N THR A 102 -8.64 5.33 7.84
CA THR A 102 -7.23 5.33 8.21
C THR A 102 -6.54 6.63 7.78
N MET A 103 -5.43 6.96 8.42
CA MET A 103 -4.61 8.13 8.06
C MET A 103 -4.17 8.14 6.59
N LEU A 104 -3.94 6.96 5.99
CA LEU A 104 -3.51 6.84 4.60
C LEU A 104 -4.60 7.31 3.63
N LYS A 105 -5.84 6.83 3.85
CA LYS A 105 -6.98 7.19 3.01
C LYS A 105 -7.38 8.65 3.21
N ASP A 106 -7.42 9.13 4.46
CA ASP A 106 -7.73 10.52 4.77
C ASP A 106 -6.71 11.49 4.14
N SER A 107 -5.42 11.14 4.17
CA SER A 107 -4.36 11.94 3.54
C SER A 107 -4.50 11.98 2.02
N LEU A 108 -4.84 10.86 1.38
CA LEU A 108 -5.10 10.82 -0.05
C LEU A 108 -6.33 11.64 -0.42
N ASP A 109 -7.43 11.50 0.33
CA ASP A 109 -8.66 12.27 0.09
C ASP A 109 -8.42 13.77 0.26
N SER A 110 -7.65 14.17 1.27
CA SER A 110 -7.22 15.56 1.46
C SER A 110 -6.38 16.08 0.28
N ALA A 111 -5.42 15.28 -0.19
CA ALA A 111 -4.59 15.65 -1.33
C ALA A 111 -5.41 15.80 -2.62
N LEU A 112 -6.33 14.88 -2.87
CA LEU A 112 -7.23 14.92 -4.01
C LEU A 112 -8.18 16.12 -3.96
N SER A 113 -8.77 16.41 -2.78
CA SER A 113 -9.64 17.58 -2.61
C SER A 113 -8.89 18.89 -2.87
N LYS A 114 -7.61 18.98 -2.48
CA LYS A 114 -6.75 20.14 -2.81
C LYS A 114 -6.49 20.23 -4.31
N ALA A 115 -6.21 19.09 -4.97
CA ALA A 115 -6.01 19.04 -6.40
C ALA A 115 -7.29 19.44 -7.16
N GLU A 116 -8.45 18.89 -6.79
CA GLU A 116 -9.77 19.23 -7.34
C GLU A 116 -10.06 20.74 -7.15
N GLY A 117 -9.81 21.29 -5.97
CA GLY A 117 -10.03 22.73 -5.68
C GLY A 117 -9.06 23.68 -6.39
N ALA A 118 -7.99 23.18 -6.99
CA ALA A 118 -7.05 23.97 -7.79
C ALA A 118 -7.45 24.03 -9.27
N LEU A 119 -8.44 23.24 -9.70
CA LEU A 119 -8.87 23.18 -11.09
C LEU A 119 -9.88 24.32 -11.41
N PRO A 120 -9.90 24.83 -12.65
CA PRO A 120 -10.94 25.73 -13.11
C PRO A 120 -12.34 25.07 -13.01
N GLY A 121 -13.38 25.86 -12.74
CA GLY A 121 -14.74 25.35 -12.47
C GLY A 121 -15.31 24.39 -13.54
N ALA A 122 -15.02 24.64 -14.83
CA ALA A 122 -15.39 23.72 -15.92
C ALA A 122 -14.73 22.34 -15.84
N ALA A 123 -13.56 22.22 -15.20
CA ALA A 123 -12.88 20.95 -15.01
C ALA A 123 -13.51 20.10 -13.89
N GLY A 124 -14.23 20.71 -12.94
CA GLY A 124 -14.94 20.01 -11.86
C GLY A 124 -16.12 19.18 -12.40
N GLU A 125 -16.90 19.71 -13.31
CA GLU A 125 -17.97 18.96 -13.99
C GLU A 125 -17.41 17.82 -14.83
N TYR A 126 -16.31 18.07 -15.52
CA TYR A 126 -15.64 17.04 -16.31
C TYR A 126 -15.12 15.88 -15.45
N LEU A 127 -14.57 16.18 -14.26
CA LEU A 127 -14.13 15.14 -13.32
C LEU A 127 -15.28 14.31 -12.76
N GLN A 128 -16.45 14.90 -12.52
CA GLN A 128 -17.64 14.13 -12.13
C GLN A 128 -18.04 13.16 -13.23
N ASN A 129 -18.06 13.59 -14.47
CA ASN A 129 -18.35 12.73 -15.62
C ASN A 129 -17.31 11.60 -15.75
N LEU A 130 -16.02 11.87 -15.48
CA LEU A 130 -14.97 10.85 -15.51
C LEU A 130 -15.14 9.74 -14.45
N ARG A 131 -15.77 10.04 -13.31
CA ARG A 131 -16.11 9.03 -12.29
C ARG A 131 -17.08 7.98 -12.80
N ASP A 132 -17.90 8.31 -13.78
CA ASP A 132 -18.88 7.39 -14.38
C ASP A 132 -18.24 6.40 -15.36
N TYR A 133 -17.02 6.71 -15.87
CA TYR A 133 -16.31 5.83 -16.80
C TYR A 133 -15.54 4.68 -16.14
N PHE A 134 -15.18 4.82 -14.85
CA PHE A 134 -14.36 3.83 -14.16
C PHE A 134 -14.95 3.51 -12.79
N ALA A 135 -15.23 2.24 -12.56
CA ALA A 135 -15.63 1.72 -11.27
C ALA A 135 -14.64 0.64 -10.82
N VAL A 136 -14.28 0.64 -9.55
CA VAL A 136 -13.43 -0.39 -8.95
C VAL A 136 -14.31 -1.39 -8.23
N GLY A 137 -14.35 -2.62 -8.75
CA GLY A 137 -14.92 -3.77 -8.05
C GLY A 137 -13.91 -4.31 -7.04
N LEU A 138 -14.13 -4.05 -5.76
CA LEU A 138 -13.29 -4.59 -4.70
C LEU A 138 -13.73 -6.02 -4.37
N GLY A 139 -12.76 -6.94 -4.29
CA GLY A 139 -12.97 -8.26 -3.71
C GLY A 139 -13.22 -8.22 -2.19
N PRO A 140 -13.34 -9.38 -1.54
CA PRO A 140 -13.45 -9.45 -0.08
C PRO A 140 -12.31 -8.69 0.59
N HIS A 141 -12.65 -7.81 1.54
CA HIS A 141 -11.66 -7.00 2.24
C HIS A 141 -12.10 -6.70 3.67
N LYS A 142 -11.13 -6.38 4.53
CA LYS A 142 -11.38 -5.96 5.91
C LYS A 142 -11.53 -4.45 6.02
N ARG A 143 -12.21 -4.01 7.06
CA ARG A 143 -12.35 -2.59 7.42
C ARG A 143 -11.37 -2.26 8.53
N TYR A 144 -10.70 -1.09 8.43
CA TYR A 144 -9.63 -0.69 9.35
C TYR A 144 -9.93 0.58 10.15
N ARG A 145 -11.15 1.10 10.10
CA ARG A 145 -11.56 2.29 10.85
C ARG A 145 -11.29 2.14 12.36
N GLU A 146 -11.64 0.99 12.93
CA GLU A 146 -11.43 0.70 14.36
C GLU A 146 -9.95 0.45 14.72
N HIS A 147 -9.10 0.24 13.72
CA HIS A 147 -7.66 -0.01 13.87
C HIS A 147 -6.81 1.23 13.56
N ARG A 148 -7.43 2.41 13.43
CA ARG A 148 -6.75 3.66 13.08
C ARG A 148 -5.56 3.95 13.99
N GLU A 149 -5.79 3.95 15.30
CA GLU A 149 -4.76 4.20 16.32
C GLU A 149 -3.61 3.18 16.24
N THR A 150 -3.95 1.89 16.05
CA THR A 150 -2.96 0.82 15.87
C THR A 150 -2.09 1.08 14.64
N LEU A 151 -2.69 1.50 13.51
CA LEU A 151 -1.96 1.81 12.29
C LEU A 151 -1.08 3.05 12.44
N GLU A 152 -1.55 4.10 13.12
CA GLU A 152 -0.77 5.29 13.43
C GLU A 152 0.43 4.97 14.33
N HIS A 153 0.23 4.11 15.34
CA HIS A 153 1.31 3.64 16.20
C HIS A 153 2.33 2.80 15.42
N LEU A 154 1.88 1.87 14.57
CA LEU A 154 2.76 1.06 13.73
C LEU A 154 3.56 1.93 12.76
N ALA A 155 2.92 2.86 12.04
CA ALA A 155 3.60 3.77 11.14
C ALA A 155 4.67 4.60 11.87
N ARG A 156 4.34 5.10 13.07
CA ARG A 156 5.25 5.86 13.94
C ARG A 156 6.42 5.02 14.43
N ALA A 157 6.15 3.77 14.83
CA ALA A 157 7.18 2.83 15.28
C ALA A 157 8.17 2.48 14.15
N ILE A 158 7.66 2.21 12.95
CA ILE A 158 8.47 1.95 11.74
C ILE A 158 9.34 3.16 11.42
N THR A 159 8.74 4.35 11.31
CA THR A 159 9.47 5.59 10.95
C THR A 159 10.56 5.95 11.97
N ARG A 160 10.32 5.66 13.26
CA ARG A 160 11.27 5.95 14.34
C ARG A 160 12.20 4.80 14.68
N ASN A 161 12.13 3.70 13.95
CA ASN A 161 12.89 2.47 14.22
C ASN A 161 12.75 2.03 15.69
N ARG A 162 11.50 1.81 16.15
CA ARG A 162 11.21 1.42 17.53
C ARG A 162 10.51 0.08 17.58
N THR A 163 10.95 -0.77 18.51
CA THR A 163 10.29 -2.03 18.85
C THR A 163 8.90 -1.76 19.44
N VAL A 164 7.94 -2.61 19.12
CA VAL A 164 6.60 -2.56 19.70
C VAL A 164 6.32 -3.78 20.58
N GLU A 165 5.53 -3.57 21.64
CA GLU A 165 4.90 -4.63 22.40
C GLU A 165 3.42 -4.65 22.07
N MET A 166 2.90 -5.83 21.72
CA MET A 166 1.49 -5.98 21.36
C MET A 166 0.86 -7.22 21.96
N ARG A 167 -0.44 -7.17 22.20
CA ARG A 167 -1.28 -8.35 22.46
C ARG A 167 -1.87 -8.79 21.11
N TYR A 168 -1.53 -9.99 20.71
CA TYR A 168 -1.90 -10.55 19.40
C TYR A 168 -2.78 -11.78 19.56
N TYR A 169 -3.93 -11.75 18.89
CA TYR A 169 -4.86 -12.90 18.83
C TYR A 169 -4.45 -13.86 17.71
N THR A 170 -4.25 -15.13 18.06
CA THR A 170 -3.91 -16.22 17.13
C THR A 170 -5.13 -17.10 16.92
N ALA A 171 -5.80 -16.96 15.77
CA ALA A 171 -7.06 -17.67 15.47
C ALA A 171 -6.93 -19.19 15.53
N GLY A 172 -5.84 -19.78 15.01
CA GLY A 172 -5.64 -21.24 15.01
C GLY A 172 -5.43 -21.86 16.41
N ARG A 173 -5.26 -21.03 17.46
CA ARG A 173 -5.08 -21.48 18.85
C ARG A 173 -6.10 -20.85 19.79
N ASP A 174 -7.00 -20.02 19.28
CA ASP A 174 -7.96 -19.23 20.04
C ASP A 174 -7.35 -18.57 21.27
N SER A 175 -6.20 -17.96 21.12
CA SER A 175 -5.43 -17.39 22.23
C SER A 175 -4.84 -16.03 21.91
N THR A 176 -4.82 -15.15 22.94
CA THR A 176 -4.19 -13.84 22.84
C THR A 176 -2.91 -13.83 23.66
N ASN A 177 -1.78 -13.59 23.01
CA ASN A 177 -0.47 -13.63 23.63
C ASN A 177 0.27 -12.29 23.45
N ARG A 178 1.16 -11.99 24.40
CA ARG A 178 2.10 -10.86 24.25
C ARG A 178 3.16 -11.19 23.20
N ARG A 179 3.48 -10.20 22.38
CA ARG A 179 4.54 -10.26 21.38
C ARG A 179 5.38 -9.00 21.47
N LYS A 180 6.68 -9.17 21.45
CA LYS A 180 7.65 -8.08 21.25
C LYS A 180 8.13 -8.20 19.80
N VAL A 181 7.94 -7.14 19.02
CA VAL A 181 8.16 -7.18 17.56
C VAL A 181 8.92 -5.95 17.13
N ASP A 182 9.94 -6.14 16.30
CA ASP A 182 10.59 -5.09 15.55
C ASP A 182 9.83 -4.90 14.24
N PRO A 183 9.05 -3.81 14.08
CA PRO A 183 8.19 -3.62 12.93
C PRO A 183 9.02 -3.18 11.73
N TYR A 184 8.93 -3.94 10.63
CA TYR A 184 9.67 -3.66 9.41
C TYR A 184 8.82 -2.90 8.38
N ARG A 185 7.67 -3.47 8.01
CA ARG A 185 6.79 -2.91 6.99
C ARG A 185 5.32 -3.22 7.26
N LEU A 186 4.45 -2.29 6.83
CA LEU A 186 3.04 -2.56 6.61
C LEU A 186 2.86 -3.04 5.17
N TRP A 187 2.15 -4.13 4.99
CA TRP A 187 1.91 -4.75 3.72
C TRP A 187 0.41 -5.02 3.51
N TYR A 188 -0.12 -4.57 2.38
CA TYR A 188 -1.51 -4.79 2.03
C TYR A 188 -1.61 -5.83 0.93
N ALA A 189 -2.32 -6.93 1.20
CA ALA A 189 -2.54 -8.01 0.24
C ALA A 189 -3.86 -8.73 0.53
N ALA A 190 -4.50 -9.24 -0.52
CA ALA A 190 -5.75 -10.00 -0.44
C ALA A 190 -6.82 -9.33 0.45
N GLY A 191 -6.98 -8.01 0.33
CA GLY A 191 -7.97 -7.27 1.11
C GLY A 191 -7.63 -7.10 2.59
N SER A 192 -6.40 -7.40 3.01
CA SER A 192 -5.97 -7.35 4.41
C SER A 192 -4.63 -6.61 4.59
N LEU A 193 -4.49 -5.91 5.73
CA LEU A 193 -3.24 -5.29 6.15
C LEU A 193 -2.48 -6.21 7.11
N TYR A 194 -1.20 -6.33 6.88
CA TYR A 194 -0.26 -7.10 7.67
C TYR A 194 0.90 -6.24 8.14
N LEU A 195 1.36 -6.48 9.35
CA LEU A 195 2.65 -6.05 9.85
C LEU A 195 3.66 -7.18 9.60
N ILE A 196 4.72 -6.90 8.88
CA ILE A 196 5.89 -7.77 8.76
C ILE A 196 6.93 -7.26 9.74
N GLY A 197 7.47 -8.15 10.58
CA GLY A 197 8.46 -7.78 11.58
C GLY A 197 9.07 -8.96 12.31
N TYR A 198 10.23 -8.72 12.92
CA TYR A 198 10.93 -9.73 13.71
C TYR A 198 10.28 -9.93 15.07
N CYS A 199 9.85 -11.14 15.33
CA CYS A 199 9.23 -11.54 16.59
C CYS A 199 10.27 -12.07 17.57
N HIS A 200 10.60 -11.33 18.62
CA HIS A 200 11.60 -11.73 19.62
C HIS A 200 11.25 -13.04 20.34
N VAL A 201 9.94 -13.36 20.49
CA VAL A 201 9.49 -14.61 21.13
C VAL A 201 9.72 -15.81 20.25
N ARG A 202 9.53 -15.65 18.92
CA ARG A 202 9.70 -16.74 17.94
C ARG A 202 11.09 -16.75 17.33
N ARG A 203 11.83 -15.66 17.47
CA ARG A 203 13.16 -15.44 16.88
C ARG A 203 13.14 -15.58 15.36
N ASP A 204 12.09 -15.06 14.75
CA ASP A 204 11.86 -15.16 13.31
C ASP A 204 11.09 -13.93 12.80
N VAL A 205 11.21 -13.66 11.50
CA VAL A 205 10.41 -12.64 10.82
C VAL A 205 9.03 -13.22 10.52
N LEU A 206 8.03 -12.62 11.11
CA LEU A 206 6.65 -13.09 11.01
C LEU A 206 5.73 -12.01 10.44
N MET A 207 4.60 -12.47 9.95
CA MET A 207 3.52 -11.64 9.45
C MET A 207 2.35 -11.65 10.44
N PHE A 208 1.90 -10.47 10.82
CA PHE A 208 0.83 -10.26 11.78
C PHE A 208 -0.32 -9.51 11.12
N ALA A 209 -1.50 -10.11 11.04
CA ALA A 209 -2.69 -9.42 10.57
C ALA A 209 -3.05 -8.27 11.54
N VAL A 210 -3.15 -7.04 11.03
CA VAL A 210 -3.35 -5.84 11.87
C VAL A 210 -4.66 -5.90 12.64
N ASP A 211 -5.72 -6.45 12.06
CA ASP A 211 -7.03 -6.64 12.70
C ASP A 211 -7.02 -7.60 13.91
N ARG A 212 -5.95 -8.37 14.08
CA ARG A 212 -5.76 -9.27 15.22
C ARG A 212 -4.93 -8.67 16.36
N ILE A 213 -4.43 -7.46 16.19
CA ILE A 213 -3.72 -6.73 17.24
C ILE A 213 -4.77 -6.13 18.18
N ARG A 214 -4.77 -6.57 19.44
CA ARG A 214 -5.73 -6.12 20.46
C ARG A 214 -5.26 -4.87 21.22
N SER A 215 -3.96 -4.74 21.40
CA SER A 215 -3.32 -3.53 21.94
C SER A 215 -1.89 -3.46 21.46
N LEU A 216 -1.35 -2.24 21.33
CA LEU A 216 -0.01 -1.99 20.88
C LEU A 216 0.59 -0.82 21.64
N THR A 217 1.85 -0.95 22.04
CA THR A 217 2.63 0.10 22.71
C THR A 217 3.99 0.21 22.03
N ILE A 218 4.41 1.43 21.72
CA ILE A 218 5.76 1.70 21.19
C ILE A 218 6.72 1.72 22.37
N THR A 219 7.80 0.97 22.30
CA THR A 219 8.83 0.95 23.35
C THR A 219 9.95 1.96 23.05
N ASN A 220 10.83 2.16 24.05
CA ASN A 220 12.03 2.96 23.86
C ASN A 220 13.20 2.14 23.27
N HIS A 221 13.02 0.84 23.04
CA HIS A 221 14.05 0.00 22.44
C HIS A 221 14.19 0.27 20.94
N PRO A 222 15.41 0.39 20.41
CA PRO A 222 15.63 0.51 18.97
C PRO A 222 15.22 -0.80 18.28
N CYS A 223 14.59 -0.69 17.14
CA CYS A 223 14.31 -1.79 16.24
C CYS A 223 15.60 -2.21 15.53
N GLN A 224 15.90 -3.50 15.53
CA GLN A 224 17.03 -4.07 14.79
C GLN A 224 16.55 -4.43 13.36
N LEU A 225 16.49 -3.43 12.49
CA LEU A 225 16.18 -3.66 11.09
C LEU A 225 17.43 -4.24 10.40
N PRO A 226 17.37 -5.42 9.76
CA PRO A 226 18.45 -5.87 8.89
C PRO A 226 18.69 -4.84 7.80
N LEU A 227 19.95 -4.49 7.54
CA LEU A 227 20.33 -3.49 6.53
C LEU A 227 19.77 -3.78 5.14
N ASN A 228 19.43 -5.04 4.84
CA ASN A 228 18.98 -5.53 3.54
C ASN A 228 17.72 -6.41 3.65
N PHE A 229 16.71 -6.02 4.47
CA PHE A 229 15.45 -6.76 4.46
C PHE A 229 14.76 -6.55 3.11
N ASP A 230 14.77 -7.60 2.32
CA ASP A 230 14.09 -7.64 1.01
C ASP A 230 12.71 -8.31 1.17
N LEU A 231 11.66 -7.54 0.92
CA LEU A 231 10.28 -8.01 1.00
C LEU A 231 9.95 -9.00 -0.11
N GLU A 232 10.46 -8.79 -1.32
CA GLU A 232 10.21 -9.68 -2.46
C GLU A 232 10.83 -11.04 -2.21
N ALA A 233 12.10 -11.08 -1.78
CA ALA A 233 12.76 -12.30 -1.36
C ALA A 233 12.07 -12.97 -0.16
N TYR A 234 11.55 -12.19 0.79
CA TYR A 234 10.80 -12.72 1.93
C TYR A 234 9.48 -13.38 1.51
N MET A 235 8.82 -12.89 0.45
CA MET A 235 7.51 -13.36 -0.02
C MET A 235 7.59 -14.28 -1.24
N GLN A 236 8.79 -14.65 -1.69
CA GLN A 236 9.01 -15.38 -2.94
C GLN A 236 8.34 -16.75 -3.01
N ASP A 237 8.04 -17.37 -1.87
CA ASP A 237 7.37 -18.67 -1.75
C ASP A 237 5.85 -18.55 -1.54
N ALA A 238 5.34 -17.37 -1.18
CA ALA A 238 3.93 -17.18 -0.89
C ALA A 238 3.10 -17.03 -2.16
N LEU A 239 2.07 -17.86 -2.33
CA LEU A 239 1.13 -17.68 -3.44
C LEU A 239 0.44 -16.30 -3.37
N VAL A 240 -0.07 -15.93 -2.20
CA VAL A 240 -0.62 -14.58 -1.91
C VAL A 240 -0.06 -14.04 -0.59
N VAL A 241 -0.26 -14.75 0.53
CA VAL A 241 0.08 -14.27 1.89
C VAL A 241 0.84 -15.31 2.70
N MET A 242 0.44 -16.58 2.61
CA MET A 242 0.98 -17.63 3.48
C MET A 242 2.31 -18.14 2.95
N ARG A 243 3.32 -18.09 3.81
CA ARG A 243 4.65 -18.67 3.59
C ARG A 243 4.74 -20.05 4.20
N GLY A 244 5.64 -20.87 3.69
CA GLY A 244 5.87 -22.22 4.18
C GLY A 244 7.01 -22.91 3.46
N GLU A 245 7.03 -24.24 3.53
CA GLU A 245 7.95 -25.05 2.74
C GLU A 245 7.61 -24.95 1.25
N GLN A 246 8.57 -24.55 0.44
CA GLN A 246 8.40 -24.40 -1.00
C GLN A 246 8.34 -25.77 -1.67
N ILE A 247 7.35 -25.95 -2.52
CA ILE A 247 7.15 -27.14 -3.33
C ILE A 247 7.00 -26.79 -4.81
N GLU A 248 7.38 -27.70 -5.68
CA GLU A 248 7.09 -27.63 -7.11
C GLU A 248 5.67 -28.20 -7.35
N VAL A 249 4.81 -27.35 -7.91
CA VAL A 249 3.42 -27.67 -8.21
C VAL A 249 3.20 -27.69 -9.71
N GLU A 250 2.58 -28.74 -10.23
CA GLU A 250 2.13 -28.83 -11.61
C GLU A 250 0.63 -29.06 -11.66
N LEU A 251 -0.09 -28.18 -12.33
CA LEU A 251 -1.54 -28.18 -12.48
C LEU A 251 -1.93 -28.28 -13.93
N LEU A 252 -2.92 -29.10 -14.24
CA LEU A 252 -3.52 -29.20 -15.56
C LEU A 252 -4.94 -28.62 -15.50
N PHE A 253 -5.18 -27.57 -16.23
CA PHE A 253 -6.49 -26.95 -16.41
C PHE A 253 -7.15 -27.50 -17.67
N ASP A 254 -8.44 -27.78 -17.60
CA ASP A 254 -9.22 -28.15 -18.76
C ASP A 254 -9.36 -26.96 -19.75
N ARG A 255 -9.78 -27.26 -20.96
CA ARG A 255 -9.93 -26.26 -22.04
C ARG A 255 -10.85 -25.10 -21.67
N LYS A 256 -11.91 -25.35 -20.89
CA LYS A 256 -12.87 -24.31 -20.48
C LYS A 256 -12.24 -23.35 -19.46
N THR A 257 -11.58 -23.90 -18.47
CA THR A 257 -10.91 -23.14 -17.41
C THR A 257 -9.67 -22.41 -17.93
N THR A 258 -8.96 -23.00 -18.90
CA THR A 258 -7.81 -22.38 -19.58
C THR A 258 -8.17 -21.00 -20.16
N ALA A 259 -9.36 -20.83 -20.70
CA ALA A 259 -9.77 -19.59 -21.37
C ALA A 259 -9.65 -18.34 -20.47
N TRP A 260 -9.80 -18.48 -19.16
CA TRP A 260 -9.67 -17.37 -18.22
C TRP A 260 -8.45 -17.46 -17.29
N ALA A 261 -7.86 -18.64 -17.17
CA ALA A 261 -6.71 -18.85 -16.29
C ALA A 261 -5.38 -18.41 -16.92
N ARG A 262 -5.24 -18.56 -18.24
CA ARG A 262 -3.99 -18.39 -19.00
C ARG A 262 -3.42 -16.98 -18.99
N ASP A 263 -4.27 -15.96 -18.98
CA ASP A 263 -3.88 -14.56 -19.11
C ASP A 263 -3.59 -13.91 -17.74
N ARG A 264 -3.60 -14.70 -16.66
CA ARG A 264 -3.34 -14.22 -15.31
C ARG A 264 -1.92 -14.56 -14.86
N ILE A 265 -1.31 -13.63 -14.16
CA ILE A 265 -0.07 -13.87 -13.43
C ILE A 265 -0.47 -14.28 -12.02
N TRP A 266 -0.33 -15.57 -11.71
CA TRP A 266 -0.67 -16.15 -10.40
C TRP A 266 0.51 -16.05 -9.43
N HIS A 267 1.73 -16.26 -9.95
CA HIS A 267 2.96 -16.18 -9.17
C HIS A 267 4.15 -15.85 -10.09
N PRO A 268 5.17 -15.10 -9.64
CA PRO A 268 6.35 -14.79 -10.45
C PRO A 268 7.09 -16.03 -11.00
N SER A 269 7.07 -17.14 -10.27
CA SER A 269 7.72 -18.40 -10.70
C SER A 269 6.93 -19.21 -11.74
N GLN A 270 5.76 -18.72 -12.18
CA GLN A 270 4.90 -19.52 -13.05
C GLN A 270 5.53 -19.81 -14.41
N ALA A 271 5.38 -21.06 -14.86
CA ALA A 271 5.58 -21.47 -16.23
C ALA A 271 4.26 -22.04 -16.77
N ALA A 272 3.73 -21.43 -17.84
CA ALA A 272 2.42 -21.75 -18.40
C ALA A 272 2.57 -22.24 -19.85
N VAL A 273 2.08 -23.44 -20.15
CA VAL A 273 2.15 -24.02 -21.49
C VAL A 273 0.76 -24.55 -21.90
N ILE A 274 0.27 -24.12 -23.06
CA ILE A 274 -1.00 -24.62 -23.61
C ILE A 274 -0.70 -25.77 -24.56
N GLY A 275 -1.29 -26.93 -24.27
CA GLY A 275 -1.21 -28.12 -25.09
C GLY A 275 -2.01 -28.02 -26.39
N LYS A 276 -1.79 -28.93 -27.33
CA LYS A 276 -2.54 -29.01 -28.62
C LYS A 276 -4.03 -29.30 -28.40
N ASP A 277 -4.39 -29.90 -27.26
CA ASP A 277 -5.76 -30.15 -26.82
C ASP A 277 -6.46 -28.90 -26.23
N GLY A 278 -5.73 -27.80 -26.08
CA GLY A 278 -6.22 -26.55 -25.50
C GLY A 278 -6.24 -26.53 -23.96
N CYS A 279 -5.67 -27.55 -23.31
CA CYS A 279 -5.47 -27.59 -21.87
C CYS A 279 -4.23 -26.76 -21.46
N LEU A 280 -4.27 -26.13 -20.29
CA LEU A 280 -3.14 -25.36 -19.76
C LEU A 280 -2.41 -26.19 -18.71
N ASN A 281 -1.12 -26.43 -18.94
CA ASN A 281 -0.21 -26.91 -17.91
C ASN A 281 0.45 -25.69 -17.26
N LEU A 282 0.26 -25.55 -15.93
CA LEU A 282 0.80 -24.47 -15.11
C LEU A 282 1.72 -25.07 -14.05
N ALA A 283 3.01 -24.72 -14.12
CA ALA A 283 4.00 -25.06 -13.11
C ALA A 283 4.28 -23.87 -12.21
N LEU A 284 4.40 -24.08 -10.90
CA LEU A 284 4.64 -23.06 -9.88
C LEU A 284 5.65 -23.59 -8.85
N HIS A 285 6.46 -22.69 -8.28
CA HIS A 285 7.26 -22.92 -7.08
C HIS A 285 6.68 -22.09 -5.94
N VAL A 286 5.88 -22.68 -5.07
CA VAL A 286 5.11 -21.99 -4.03
C VAL A 286 5.05 -22.80 -2.75
N ALA A 287 4.73 -22.13 -1.64
CA ALA A 287 4.60 -22.78 -0.34
C ALA A 287 3.39 -23.73 -0.27
N ASP A 288 3.59 -24.92 0.33
CA ASP A 288 2.51 -25.86 0.63
C ASP A 288 1.67 -25.38 1.81
N THR A 289 0.64 -24.61 1.53
CA THR A 289 -0.20 -23.94 2.51
C THR A 289 -1.68 -24.18 2.28
N PRO A 290 -2.53 -23.96 3.30
CA PRO A 290 -3.99 -23.96 3.12
C PRO A 290 -4.49 -22.97 2.06
N GLU A 291 -3.75 -21.88 1.84
CA GLU A 291 -4.05 -20.90 0.80
C GLU A 291 -3.91 -21.48 -0.60
N LEU A 292 -2.84 -22.23 -0.86
CA LEU A 292 -2.63 -22.96 -2.11
C LEU A 292 -3.75 -23.97 -2.36
N ALA A 293 -4.10 -24.77 -1.34
CA ALA A 293 -5.17 -25.75 -1.45
C ALA A 293 -6.53 -25.09 -1.73
N GLY A 294 -6.86 -24.01 -1.01
CA GLY A 294 -8.08 -23.23 -1.22
C GLY A 294 -8.15 -22.61 -2.62
N TRP A 295 -7.02 -22.09 -3.11
CA TRP A 295 -6.92 -21.54 -4.46
C TRP A 295 -7.16 -22.62 -5.53
N ILE A 296 -6.55 -23.79 -5.42
CA ILE A 296 -6.79 -24.91 -6.33
C ILE A 296 -8.27 -25.33 -6.30
N LEU A 297 -8.87 -25.49 -5.12
CA LEU A 297 -10.26 -25.87 -4.96
C LEU A 297 -11.23 -24.84 -5.55
N SER A 298 -10.85 -23.58 -5.66
CA SER A 298 -11.69 -22.53 -6.26
C SER A 298 -11.98 -22.74 -7.75
N PHE A 299 -11.19 -23.56 -8.44
CA PHE A 299 -11.42 -23.94 -9.84
C PHE A 299 -12.41 -25.11 -10.01
N GLY A 300 -12.82 -25.72 -8.91
CA GLY A 300 -13.71 -26.88 -8.94
C GLY A 300 -13.13 -28.03 -9.77
N PRO A 301 -13.94 -28.66 -10.65
CA PRO A 301 -13.48 -29.77 -11.49
C PRO A 301 -12.58 -29.36 -12.66
N GLY A 302 -12.42 -28.06 -12.90
CA GLY A 302 -11.66 -27.51 -14.04
C GLY A 302 -10.14 -27.60 -13.89
N VAL A 303 -9.63 -28.11 -12.75
CA VAL A 303 -8.19 -28.24 -12.48
C VAL A 303 -7.86 -29.62 -11.92
N ARG A 304 -6.71 -30.16 -12.30
CA ARG A 304 -6.15 -31.37 -11.73
C ARG A 304 -4.72 -31.14 -11.28
N VAL A 305 -4.39 -31.55 -10.07
CA VAL A 305 -3.01 -31.58 -9.56
C VAL A 305 -2.27 -32.76 -10.21
N ILE A 306 -1.21 -32.46 -10.95
CA ILE A 306 -0.32 -33.47 -11.55
C ILE A 306 0.78 -33.83 -10.58
N ARG A 307 1.42 -32.82 -9.97
CA ARG A 307 2.47 -32.95 -8.94
C ARG A 307 2.35 -31.84 -7.89
N PRO A 308 2.79 -32.10 -6.65
CA PRO A 308 3.19 -33.39 -6.09
C PRO A 308 1.97 -34.23 -5.66
N GLU A 309 2.19 -35.53 -5.45
CA GLU A 309 1.15 -36.48 -5.00
C GLU A 309 0.54 -36.07 -3.65
N THR A 310 1.40 -35.61 -2.72
CA THR A 310 0.96 -35.14 -1.38
C THR A 310 -0.05 -34.00 -1.46
N LEU A 311 0.12 -33.08 -2.37
CA LEU A 311 -0.85 -31.98 -2.61
C LEU A 311 -2.13 -32.52 -3.23
N ARG A 312 -2.04 -33.48 -4.18
CA ARG A 312 -3.20 -34.12 -4.80
C ARG A 312 -4.04 -34.82 -3.73
N GLU A 313 -3.42 -35.56 -2.82
CA GLU A 313 -4.12 -36.25 -1.73
C GLU A 313 -4.81 -35.24 -0.78
N LYS A 314 -4.19 -34.10 -0.46
CA LYS A 314 -4.81 -33.01 0.33
C LYS A 314 -6.06 -32.46 -0.37
N ILE A 315 -5.99 -32.23 -1.68
CA ILE A 315 -7.15 -31.72 -2.46
C ILE A 315 -8.27 -32.76 -2.49
N LEU A 316 -7.94 -34.05 -2.74
CA LEU A 316 -8.92 -35.11 -2.71
C LEU A 316 -9.59 -35.23 -1.33
N SER A 317 -8.81 -35.22 -0.25
CA SER A 317 -9.33 -35.29 1.11
C SER A 317 -10.28 -34.15 1.41
N ALA A 318 -9.89 -32.92 1.02
CA ALA A 318 -10.75 -31.73 1.17
C ALA A 318 -12.06 -31.87 0.37
N ALA A 319 -11.99 -32.34 -0.86
CA ALA A 319 -13.18 -32.54 -1.70
C ALA A 319 -14.14 -33.58 -1.10
N VAL A 320 -13.62 -34.68 -0.56
CA VAL A 320 -14.40 -35.72 0.15
C VAL A 320 -15.10 -35.12 1.38
N GLU A 321 -14.38 -34.27 2.15
CA GLU A 321 -14.97 -33.65 3.34
C GLU A 321 -16.04 -32.59 2.95
N ILE A 322 -15.86 -31.89 1.84
CA ILE A 322 -16.88 -30.97 1.29
C ILE A 322 -18.14 -31.77 0.93
N LEU A 323 -18.00 -32.89 0.22
CA LEU A 323 -19.14 -33.76 -0.11
C LEU A 323 -19.86 -34.24 1.15
N ARG A 324 -19.11 -34.76 2.14
CA ARG A 324 -19.68 -35.28 3.39
C ARG A 324 -20.45 -34.21 4.17
N ARG A 325 -19.98 -32.96 4.19
CA ARG A 325 -20.66 -31.85 4.88
C ARG A 325 -21.92 -31.36 4.16
N ASN A 326 -21.94 -31.44 2.83
CA ASN A 326 -23.06 -30.95 2.03
C ASN A 326 -24.10 -32.06 1.72
N ASP A 327 -23.71 -33.33 1.74
CA ASP A 327 -24.59 -34.50 1.59
C ASP A 327 -24.32 -35.52 2.68
N PRO A 328 -24.97 -35.43 3.85
CA PRO A 328 -24.80 -36.38 4.95
C PRO A 328 -25.19 -37.83 4.62
N GLY A 329 -26.01 -38.02 3.58
CA GLY A 329 -26.42 -39.35 3.08
C GLY A 329 -25.44 -39.96 2.07
N CYS A 330 -24.44 -39.26 1.63
CA CYS A 330 -23.45 -39.72 0.67
C CYS A 330 -22.48 -40.72 1.31
N HIS A 331 -22.69 -42.00 1.12
CA HIS A 331 -21.77 -43.08 1.52
C HIS A 331 -20.60 -43.18 0.54
N ILE A 332 -19.51 -42.45 0.80
CA ILE A 332 -18.27 -42.42 -0.02
C ILE A 332 -17.43 -43.71 0.19
N GLY A 333 -18.03 -44.80 0.63
CA GLY A 333 -17.32 -46.06 0.86
C GLY A 333 -16.66 -46.71 -0.38
N ALA A 334 -16.96 -46.21 -1.58
CA ALA A 334 -16.47 -46.82 -2.82
C ALA A 334 -15.21 -46.15 -3.41
N LEU A 335 -14.80 -44.95 -2.96
CA LEU A 335 -13.68 -44.21 -3.57
C LEU A 335 -12.30 -44.53 -2.97
N THR A 336 -12.26 -45.19 -1.82
CA THR A 336 -10.99 -45.54 -1.15
C THR A 336 -10.52 -46.97 -1.41
N SER A 337 -11.32 -47.83 -2.10
CA SER A 337 -11.00 -49.26 -2.28
C SER A 337 -10.40 -49.64 -3.65
N THR A 338 -10.09 -48.66 -4.53
CA THR A 338 -9.54 -48.97 -5.85
C THR A 338 -8.04 -48.65 -5.93
N ARG A 339 -7.27 -49.04 -4.91
CA ARG A 339 -5.80 -49.15 -4.99
C ARG A 339 -5.37 -50.35 -4.11
N ALA A 340 -5.49 -51.53 -4.64
CA ALA A 340 -4.67 -52.69 -4.31
C ALA A 340 -3.74 -52.96 -5.49
#